data_27b3cc33f822758dc2d036da8200f233
#
_entry.id   27b3cc33f822758dc2d036da8200f233
#
_cell.length_a   1.000
_cell.length_b   1.000
_cell.length_c   1.000
_cell.angle_alpha   90.00
_cell.angle_beta   90.00
_cell.angle_gamma   90.00
#
_symmetry.space_group_name_H-M   'P 1'
#
loop_
_entity.id
_entity.type
_entity.pdbx_description
1 polymer ?
#
loop_
_entity_poly.entity_id
_entity_poly.type
_entity_poly.pdbx_seq_one_letter_code
_entity_poly.pdbx_strand_id
1 'polypeptide(L)'
;MANPRIPYVLSSARAPLPPLDGKRILVHLVVNVENWQFDQPMPRTIVTPPHGRETVPDVPNFSWADYGMRAGLPRILKAFASRGLPASTSFNAGVIDAYPQAAKAMRDAGWEFIGHGMHQKAINHAEGGEEAVIAASLDKIAGFTGRRSRGWLSPGLRETVDTPDILVGKGIDYVCDWVVDDRPSWINTTSGYLMAMPYNLEINDSIIYAIERHATGEMARRLEFTLRRFEMECRDSAIVLAIGLHPHLISVPHRIHELERMLDLLTASADVGFFTGSQLADWYAAAEPAN
;
A
#
# COMPACT_ATOMS: atom_id res chain seq x y z
N MET A 1 13.87 24.09 4.24
CA MET A 1 13.26 24.16 2.90
C MET A 1 11.98 23.36 2.96
N ALA A 2 10.85 23.90 2.47
CA ALA A 2 9.61 23.12 2.38
C ALA A 2 9.71 22.05 1.27
N ASN A 3 8.69 21.20 1.14
CA ASN A 3 8.64 20.19 0.08
C ASN A 3 8.79 20.87 -1.31
N PRO A 4 9.77 20.49 -2.13
CA PRO A 4 10.02 21.19 -3.39
C PRO A 4 9.01 20.82 -4.50
N ARG A 5 8.31 19.69 -4.34
CA ARG A 5 7.42 19.14 -5.38
C ARG A 5 5.93 19.33 -5.06
N ILE A 6 5.57 19.47 -3.77
CA ILE A 6 4.19 19.67 -3.34
C ILE A 6 4.11 21.02 -2.62
N PRO A 7 3.42 22.02 -3.20
CA PRO A 7 3.22 23.30 -2.54
C PRO A 7 2.54 23.12 -1.17
N TYR A 8 3.06 23.83 -0.16
CA TYR A 8 2.46 23.79 1.17
C TYR A 8 1.15 24.57 1.20
N VAL A 9 0.08 23.87 1.55
CA VAL A 9 -1.24 24.42 1.82
C VAL A 9 -1.78 23.74 3.07
N LEU A 10 -2.36 24.51 3.99
CA LEU A 10 -3.09 23.90 5.11
C LEU A 10 -4.29 23.11 4.56
N SER A 11 -4.52 21.92 5.07
CA SER A 11 -5.65 21.09 4.65
C SER A 11 -6.98 21.82 4.79
N SER A 12 -7.15 22.62 5.84
CA SER A 12 -8.33 23.48 6.07
C SER A 12 -8.51 24.62 5.07
N ALA A 13 -7.48 24.98 4.30
CA ALA A 13 -7.52 26.00 3.26
C ALA A 13 -7.76 25.44 1.85
N ARG A 14 -7.78 24.12 1.70
CA ARG A 14 -8.08 23.45 0.42
C ARG A 14 -9.57 23.42 0.17
N ALA A 15 -9.98 23.47 -1.10
CA ALA A 15 -11.37 23.30 -1.48
C ALA A 15 -11.92 21.92 -1.02
N PRO A 16 -13.17 21.83 -0.60
CA PRO A 16 -13.80 20.57 -0.26
C PRO A 16 -13.84 19.60 -1.43
N LEU A 17 -13.54 18.33 -1.18
CA LEU A 17 -13.70 17.27 -2.18
C LEU A 17 -15.09 16.63 -2.07
N PRO A 18 -15.73 16.33 -3.21
CA PRO A 18 -17.06 15.72 -3.24
C PRO A 18 -17.02 14.27 -2.77
N PRO A 19 -18.15 13.70 -2.31
CA PRO A 19 -18.25 12.25 -2.09
C PRO A 19 -17.98 11.45 -3.36
N LEU A 20 -17.43 10.22 -3.21
CA LEU A 20 -17.36 9.23 -4.26
C LEU A 20 -18.47 8.19 -4.03
N ASP A 21 -19.35 8.00 -5.00
CA ASP A 21 -20.53 7.12 -4.91
C ASP A 21 -21.37 7.36 -3.63
N GLY A 22 -21.49 8.63 -3.22
CA GLY A 22 -22.20 9.03 -2.03
C GLY A 22 -21.45 8.78 -0.72
N LYS A 23 -20.21 8.28 -0.76
CA LYS A 23 -19.36 7.99 0.39
C LYS A 23 -18.33 9.09 0.62
N ARG A 24 -18.04 9.39 1.87
CA ARG A 24 -17.17 10.49 2.28
C ARG A 24 -15.87 10.02 2.95
N ILE A 25 -15.85 8.82 3.50
CA ILE A 25 -14.65 8.13 4.01
C ILE A 25 -14.29 7.04 3.02
N LEU A 26 -13.26 7.30 2.23
CA LEU A 26 -12.88 6.49 1.08
C LEU A 26 -11.76 5.53 1.50
N VAL A 27 -12.12 4.28 1.81
CA VAL A 27 -11.17 3.29 2.32
C VAL A 27 -10.40 2.65 1.16
N HIS A 28 -9.07 2.71 1.26
CA HIS A 28 -8.14 2.03 0.36
C HIS A 28 -7.45 0.88 1.11
N LEU A 29 -7.86 -0.36 0.84
CA LEU A 29 -7.21 -1.56 1.38
C LEU A 29 -5.99 -1.90 0.52
N VAL A 30 -4.80 -1.82 1.09
CA VAL A 30 -3.53 -2.13 0.40
C VAL A 30 -2.86 -3.33 1.07
N VAL A 31 -2.77 -4.44 0.34
CA VAL A 31 -2.05 -5.64 0.80
C VAL A 31 -0.67 -5.65 0.19
N ASN A 32 0.35 -5.53 1.03
CA ASN A 32 1.75 -5.56 0.63
C ASN A 32 2.20 -7.01 0.43
N VAL A 33 2.44 -7.39 -0.82
CA VAL A 33 2.83 -8.75 -1.20
C VAL A 33 4.26 -8.72 -1.71
N GLU A 34 5.14 -9.08 -0.79
CA GLU A 34 6.57 -8.89 -0.91
C GLU A 34 7.28 -10.19 -1.29
N ASN A 35 8.25 -10.10 -2.18
CA ASN A 35 9.16 -11.18 -2.51
C ASN A 35 10.48 -11.01 -1.75
N TRP A 36 10.63 -11.77 -0.67
CA TRP A 36 11.88 -11.90 0.09
C TRP A 36 12.69 -13.05 -0.51
N GLN A 37 13.93 -12.77 -0.90
CA GLN A 37 14.78 -13.76 -1.56
C GLN A 37 15.53 -14.60 -0.51
N PHE A 38 15.40 -15.93 -0.59
CA PHE A 38 15.98 -16.86 0.39
C PHE A 38 17.50 -16.78 0.52
N ASP A 39 18.17 -16.51 -0.58
CA ASP A 39 19.63 -16.43 -0.72
C ASP A 39 20.20 -15.01 -0.56
N GLN A 40 19.41 -14.08 -0.05
CA GLN A 40 19.79 -12.67 0.17
C GLN A 40 19.58 -12.28 1.64
N PRO A 41 20.22 -11.19 2.09
CA PRO A 41 19.90 -10.57 3.37
C PRO A 41 18.41 -10.23 3.44
N MET A 42 17.79 -10.48 4.61
CA MET A 42 16.38 -10.23 4.81
C MET A 42 16.09 -8.71 4.86
N PRO A 43 15.00 -8.24 4.22
CA PRO A 43 14.58 -6.83 4.29
C PRO A 43 14.29 -6.36 5.72
N ARG A 44 13.91 -7.30 6.58
CA ARG A 44 13.64 -7.07 8.00
C ARG A 44 13.95 -8.32 8.80
N THR A 45 14.55 -8.12 9.98
CA THR A 45 14.78 -9.16 10.97
C THR A 45 13.83 -8.99 12.15
N ILE A 46 12.96 -9.97 12.38
CA ILE A 46 12.12 -10.08 13.59
C ILE A 46 12.84 -10.92 14.63
N VAL A 47 13.39 -12.05 14.20
CA VAL A 47 14.22 -12.90 15.04
C VAL A 47 15.65 -12.43 14.91
N THR A 48 16.16 -11.76 15.93
CA THR A 48 17.55 -11.31 15.98
C THR A 48 18.48 -12.52 16.05
N PRO A 49 19.56 -12.56 15.27
CA PRO A 49 20.52 -13.66 15.30
C PRO A 49 21.06 -13.89 16.72
N PRO A 50 20.98 -15.10 17.28
CA PRO A 50 21.32 -15.35 18.69
C PRO A 50 22.80 -15.11 19.01
N HIS A 51 23.67 -15.09 18.01
CA HIS A 51 25.12 -14.90 18.19
C HIS A 51 25.63 -13.60 17.55
N GLY A 52 24.74 -12.63 17.32
CA GLY A 52 25.13 -11.31 16.80
C GLY A 52 25.61 -11.31 15.35
N ARG A 53 25.41 -12.39 14.59
CA ARG A 53 25.75 -12.48 13.17
C ARG A 53 24.52 -12.83 12.36
N GLU A 54 24.22 -12.00 11.38
CA GLU A 54 23.29 -12.36 10.33
C GLU A 54 23.91 -13.45 9.44
N THR A 55 23.11 -14.43 9.07
CA THR A 55 23.50 -15.50 8.16
C THR A 55 22.60 -15.46 6.92
N VAL A 56 23.17 -15.81 5.78
CA VAL A 56 22.42 -16.07 4.56
C VAL A 56 22.59 -17.56 4.25
N PRO A 57 21.49 -18.33 4.14
CA PRO A 57 20.10 -17.92 4.31
C PRO A 57 19.72 -17.65 5.78
N ASP A 58 18.84 -16.66 5.99
CA ASP A 58 18.18 -16.38 7.27
C ASP A 58 16.84 -17.13 7.33
N VAL A 59 16.91 -18.41 7.68
CA VAL A 59 15.76 -19.32 7.65
C VAL A 59 14.59 -18.83 8.51
N PRO A 60 14.77 -18.38 9.78
CA PRO A 60 13.62 -17.96 10.60
C PRO A 60 12.90 -16.73 10.05
N ASN A 61 13.61 -15.69 9.62
CA ASN A 61 12.99 -14.48 9.10
C ASN A 61 12.38 -14.70 7.70
N PHE A 62 13.04 -15.48 6.84
CA PHE A 62 12.47 -15.90 5.57
C PHE A 62 11.19 -16.72 5.77
N SER A 63 11.22 -17.73 6.65
CA SER A 63 10.06 -18.60 6.90
C SER A 63 8.87 -17.84 7.47
N TRP A 64 9.11 -16.76 8.22
CA TRP A 64 8.05 -15.89 8.72
C TRP A 64 7.32 -15.17 7.57
N ALA A 65 8.06 -14.60 6.61
CA ALA A 65 7.46 -13.99 5.41
C ALA A 65 6.77 -15.04 4.53
N ASP A 66 7.40 -16.18 4.30
CA ASP A 66 6.87 -17.30 3.50
C ASP A 66 5.58 -17.90 4.11
N TYR A 67 5.47 -17.96 5.46
CA TYR A 67 4.23 -18.31 6.14
C TYR A 67 3.09 -17.35 5.75
N GLY A 68 3.38 -16.06 5.64
CA GLY A 68 2.42 -15.07 5.18
C GLY A 68 1.87 -15.40 3.80
N MET A 69 2.74 -15.78 2.88
CA MET A 69 2.35 -16.15 1.52
C MET A 69 1.55 -17.47 1.48
N ARG A 70 1.91 -18.46 2.29
CA ARG A 70 1.28 -19.80 2.30
C ARG A 70 -0.05 -19.84 3.07
N ALA A 71 -0.06 -19.31 4.27
CA ALA A 71 -1.19 -19.41 5.19
C ALA A 71 -1.92 -18.07 5.42
N GLY A 72 -1.21 -16.97 5.35
CA GLY A 72 -1.72 -15.65 5.63
C GLY A 72 -2.58 -15.08 4.51
N LEU A 73 -2.04 -15.02 3.30
CA LEU A 73 -2.74 -14.45 2.15
C LEU A 73 -4.11 -15.10 1.88
N PRO A 74 -4.29 -16.43 1.95
CA PRO A 74 -5.60 -17.04 1.83
C PRO A 74 -6.63 -16.55 2.85
N ARG A 75 -6.21 -16.20 4.07
CA ARG A 75 -7.11 -15.64 5.09
C ARG A 75 -7.56 -14.22 4.72
N ILE A 76 -6.66 -13.38 4.23
CA ILE A 76 -6.99 -12.02 3.76
C ILE A 76 -7.94 -12.10 2.56
N LEU A 77 -7.62 -12.92 1.57
CA LEU A 77 -8.49 -13.15 0.39
C LEU A 77 -9.91 -13.55 0.82
N LYS A 78 -10.02 -14.49 1.75
CA LYS A 78 -11.32 -14.94 2.29
C LYS A 78 -12.04 -13.80 3.04
N ALA A 79 -11.34 -13.04 3.88
CA ALA A 79 -11.93 -11.95 4.66
C ALA A 79 -12.50 -10.85 3.75
N PHE A 80 -11.82 -10.53 2.65
CA PHE A 80 -12.29 -9.54 1.69
C PHE A 80 -13.41 -10.09 0.81
N ALA A 81 -13.24 -11.29 0.25
CA ALA A 81 -14.23 -11.92 -0.61
C ALA A 81 -15.58 -12.14 0.10
N SER A 82 -15.57 -12.54 1.38
CA SER A 82 -16.79 -12.74 2.16
C SER A 82 -17.60 -11.46 2.41
N ARG A 83 -16.98 -10.29 2.20
CA ARG A 83 -17.60 -8.97 2.35
C ARG A 83 -17.75 -8.21 1.02
N GLY A 84 -17.33 -8.82 -0.10
CA GLY A 84 -17.36 -8.17 -1.41
C GLY A 84 -16.47 -6.93 -1.53
N LEU A 85 -15.35 -6.87 -0.78
CA LEU A 85 -14.51 -5.70 -0.71
C LEU A 85 -13.46 -5.69 -1.82
N PRO A 86 -13.30 -4.57 -2.56
CA PRO A 86 -12.18 -4.37 -3.46
C PRO A 86 -10.88 -4.18 -2.68
N ALA A 87 -9.75 -4.50 -3.29
CA ALA A 87 -8.44 -4.26 -2.72
C ALA A 87 -7.41 -3.94 -3.79
N SER A 88 -6.34 -3.27 -3.38
CA SER A 88 -5.11 -3.15 -4.14
C SER A 88 -4.01 -3.98 -3.48
N THR A 89 -3.08 -4.49 -4.28
CA THR A 89 -1.85 -5.09 -3.77
C THR A 89 -0.65 -4.27 -4.21
N SER A 90 0.18 -3.81 -3.26
CA SER A 90 1.52 -3.38 -3.60
C SER A 90 2.35 -4.63 -3.84
N PHE A 91 2.84 -4.80 -5.05
CA PHE A 91 3.20 -6.11 -5.55
C PHE A 91 4.63 -6.14 -6.11
N ASN A 92 5.52 -6.86 -5.42
CA ASN A 92 6.82 -7.17 -6.02
C ASN A 92 6.63 -8.12 -7.22
N ALA A 93 7.09 -7.72 -8.39
CA ALA A 93 6.91 -8.49 -9.62
C ALA A 93 7.55 -9.89 -9.59
N GLY A 94 8.57 -10.10 -8.76
CA GLY A 94 9.20 -11.40 -8.53
C GLY A 94 8.28 -12.44 -7.87
N VAL A 95 7.18 -12.02 -7.25
CA VAL A 95 6.15 -12.93 -6.70
C VAL A 95 5.51 -13.78 -7.78
N ILE A 96 5.44 -13.31 -9.03
CA ILE A 96 4.89 -14.05 -10.16
C ILE A 96 5.64 -15.38 -10.34
N ASP A 97 6.97 -15.37 -10.19
CA ASP A 97 7.78 -16.57 -10.34
C ASP A 97 7.90 -17.37 -9.03
N ALA A 98 8.11 -16.66 -7.91
CA ALA A 98 8.34 -17.29 -6.61
C ALA A 98 7.06 -17.92 -6.03
N TYR A 99 5.90 -17.27 -6.23
CA TYR A 99 4.61 -17.67 -5.65
C TYR A 99 3.47 -17.58 -6.68
N PRO A 100 3.54 -18.32 -7.81
CA PRO A 100 2.59 -18.17 -8.92
C PRO A 100 1.13 -18.42 -8.54
N GLN A 101 0.88 -19.31 -7.57
CA GLN A 101 -0.49 -19.55 -7.09
C GLN A 101 -1.04 -18.36 -6.31
N ALA A 102 -0.21 -17.68 -5.51
CA ALA A 102 -0.59 -16.48 -4.78
C ALA A 102 -0.88 -15.31 -5.75
N ALA A 103 0.01 -15.09 -6.72
CA ALA A 103 -0.19 -14.09 -7.77
C ALA A 103 -1.50 -14.34 -8.54
N LYS A 104 -1.75 -15.59 -8.95
CA LYS A 104 -2.98 -15.98 -9.65
C LYS A 104 -4.22 -15.74 -8.78
N ALA A 105 -4.19 -16.09 -7.50
CA ALA A 105 -5.34 -15.93 -6.60
C ALA A 105 -5.76 -14.46 -6.45
N MET A 106 -4.81 -13.53 -6.33
CA MET A 106 -5.09 -12.09 -6.27
C MET A 106 -5.63 -11.55 -7.59
N ARG A 107 -5.06 -11.98 -8.73
CA ARG A 107 -5.56 -11.61 -10.06
C ARG A 107 -7.00 -12.11 -10.27
N ASP A 108 -7.27 -13.36 -9.94
CA ASP A 108 -8.60 -13.98 -10.09
C ASP A 108 -9.63 -13.35 -9.11
N ALA A 109 -9.17 -12.82 -7.98
CA ALA A 109 -9.99 -12.02 -7.06
C ALA A 109 -10.25 -10.58 -7.55
N GLY A 110 -9.68 -10.18 -8.68
CA GLY A 110 -9.88 -8.86 -9.28
C GLY A 110 -9.16 -7.73 -8.53
N TRP A 111 -8.12 -8.03 -7.76
CA TRP A 111 -7.35 -6.99 -7.07
C TRP A 111 -6.60 -6.10 -8.06
N GLU A 112 -6.46 -4.82 -7.73
CA GLU A 112 -5.57 -3.91 -8.43
C GLU A 112 -4.11 -4.23 -8.08
N PHE A 113 -3.22 -4.21 -9.07
CA PHE A 113 -1.79 -4.40 -8.90
C PHE A 113 -1.06 -3.06 -8.97
N ILE A 114 -0.53 -2.62 -7.83
CA ILE A 114 0.34 -1.45 -7.69
C ILE A 114 1.79 -1.93 -7.80
N GLY A 115 2.61 -1.27 -8.63
CA GLY A 115 4.02 -1.61 -8.75
C GLY A 115 4.78 -1.40 -7.44
N HIS A 116 5.65 -2.37 -7.09
CA HIS A 116 6.45 -2.35 -5.86
C HIS A 116 7.88 -2.90 -6.07
N GLY A 117 8.46 -2.65 -7.25
CA GLY A 117 9.76 -3.20 -7.64
C GLY A 117 9.73 -4.71 -7.92
N MET A 118 10.91 -5.28 -8.16
CA MET A 118 11.05 -6.71 -8.46
C MET A 118 11.03 -7.57 -7.18
N HIS A 119 11.74 -7.13 -6.14
CA HIS A 119 11.91 -7.79 -4.86
C HIS A 119 11.78 -6.76 -3.73
N GLN A 120 11.64 -7.21 -2.50
CA GLN A 120 11.60 -6.31 -1.34
C GLN A 120 13.01 -5.80 -1.01
N LYS A 121 13.49 -4.90 -1.87
CA LYS A 121 14.82 -4.30 -1.81
C LYS A 121 14.74 -2.84 -2.26
N ALA A 122 15.46 -1.96 -1.57
CA ALA A 122 15.52 -0.55 -1.95
C ALA A 122 16.01 -0.40 -3.39
N ILE A 123 15.30 0.39 -4.20
CA ILE A 123 15.57 0.55 -5.64
C ILE A 123 16.55 1.69 -5.94
N ASN A 124 16.75 2.60 -5.01
CA ASN A 124 17.63 3.78 -5.15
C ASN A 124 19.12 3.43 -5.32
N HIS A 125 19.54 2.19 -5.05
CA HIS A 125 20.88 1.67 -5.25
C HIS A 125 20.89 0.40 -6.12
N ALA A 126 19.84 0.21 -6.93
CA ALA A 126 19.72 -0.98 -7.76
C ALA A 126 20.79 -1.00 -8.86
N GLU A 127 21.34 -2.19 -9.11
CA GLU A 127 22.20 -2.41 -10.27
C GLU A 127 21.40 -2.15 -11.56
N GLY A 128 21.96 -1.40 -12.48
CA GLY A 128 21.26 -0.94 -13.69
C GLY A 128 20.42 0.32 -13.50
N GLY A 129 20.29 0.82 -12.26
CA GLY A 129 19.58 2.04 -11.93
C GLY A 129 18.09 1.84 -11.59
N GLU A 130 17.54 2.80 -10.90
CA GLU A 130 16.16 2.83 -10.43
C GLU A 130 15.14 2.68 -11.57
N GLU A 131 15.31 3.44 -12.64
CA GLU A 131 14.42 3.43 -13.80
C GLU A 131 14.28 2.04 -14.43
N ALA A 132 15.40 1.31 -14.56
CA ALA A 132 15.40 -0.04 -15.13
C ALA A 132 14.59 -1.02 -14.26
N VAL A 133 14.72 -0.95 -12.92
CA VAL A 133 13.97 -1.79 -12.00
C VAL A 133 12.47 -1.45 -12.04
N ILE A 134 12.13 -0.16 -12.07
CA ILE A 134 10.73 0.29 -12.20
C ILE A 134 10.15 -0.25 -13.51
N ALA A 135 10.80 -0.02 -14.64
CA ALA A 135 10.32 -0.47 -15.95
C ALA A 135 10.14 -1.99 -15.98
N ALA A 136 11.15 -2.77 -15.58
CA ALA A 136 11.11 -4.23 -15.61
C ALA A 136 9.99 -4.80 -14.72
N SER A 137 9.75 -4.21 -13.55
CA SER A 137 8.68 -4.65 -12.65
C SER A 137 7.30 -4.34 -13.22
N LEU A 138 7.10 -3.14 -13.79
CA LEU A 138 5.83 -2.73 -14.41
C LEU A 138 5.50 -3.58 -15.65
N ASP A 139 6.49 -3.84 -16.50
CA ASP A 139 6.32 -4.70 -17.69
C ASP A 139 5.95 -6.13 -17.31
N LYS A 140 6.59 -6.67 -16.27
CA LYS A 140 6.30 -8.02 -15.79
C LYS A 140 4.88 -8.12 -15.20
N ILE A 141 4.45 -7.14 -14.42
CA ILE A 141 3.08 -7.05 -13.89
C ILE A 141 2.08 -6.94 -15.05
N ALA A 142 2.35 -6.06 -16.02
CA ALA A 142 1.48 -5.88 -17.18
C ALA A 142 1.35 -7.18 -18.02
N GLY A 143 2.46 -7.89 -18.26
CA GLY A 143 2.46 -9.19 -18.95
C GLY A 143 1.64 -10.26 -18.20
N PHE A 144 1.67 -10.26 -16.88
CA PHE A 144 0.91 -11.21 -16.05
C PHE A 144 -0.58 -10.87 -15.94
N THR A 145 -0.90 -9.60 -15.73
CA THR A 145 -2.30 -9.16 -15.49
C THR A 145 -3.06 -8.81 -16.75
N GLY A 146 -2.36 -8.57 -17.87
CA GLY A 146 -2.92 -8.00 -19.09
C GLY A 146 -3.25 -6.51 -18.98
N ARG A 147 -2.85 -5.84 -17.91
CA ARG A 147 -3.11 -4.42 -17.63
C ARG A 147 -1.88 -3.72 -17.09
N ARG A 148 -1.68 -2.45 -17.47
CA ARG A 148 -0.62 -1.62 -16.89
C ARG A 148 -1.01 -1.23 -15.46
N SER A 149 -0.03 -1.25 -14.56
CA SER A 149 -0.18 -0.64 -13.23
C SER A 149 -0.35 0.87 -13.38
N ARG A 150 -1.27 1.44 -12.64
CA ARG A 150 -1.50 2.89 -12.57
C ARG A 150 -0.89 3.49 -11.31
N GLY A 151 -0.62 2.68 -10.31
CA GLY A 151 -0.05 3.08 -9.02
C GLY A 151 1.33 2.51 -8.77
N TRP A 152 2.07 3.20 -7.92
CA TRP A 152 3.37 2.79 -7.42
C TRP A 152 3.47 2.98 -5.91
N LEU A 153 4.17 2.07 -5.25
CA LEU A 153 4.64 2.19 -3.88
C LEU A 153 6.07 1.66 -3.84
N SER A 154 7.03 2.50 -3.49
CA SER A 154 8.44 2.10 -3.47
C SER A 154 8.72 1.11 -2.35
N PRO A 155 9.56 0.09 -2.56
CA PRO A 155 9.98 -0.82 -1.50
C PRO A 155 10.55 -0.05 -0.30
N GLY A 156 9.88 -0.21 0.87
CA GLY A 156 10.22 0.51 2.09
C GLY A 156 9.97 2.03 2.04
N LEU A 157 9.12 2.51 1.13
CA LEU A 157 8.85 3.95 0.89
C LEU A 157 10.13 4.74 0.56
N ARG A 158 11.07 4.10 -0.14
CA ARG A 158 12.37 4.67 -0.47
C ARG A 158 12.42 5.12 -1.93
N GLU A 159 12.37 6.43 -2.10
CA GLU A 159 12.51 7.12 -3.37
C GLU A 159 13.87 7.83 -3.50
N THR A 160 14.23 8.18 -4.74
CA THR A 160 15.20 9.23 -5.05
C THR A 160 14.47 10.53 -5.37
N VAL A 161 15.22 11.59 -5.59
CA VAL A 161 14.66 12.87 -6.06
C VAL A 161 14.03 12.74 -7.46
N ASP A 162 14.46 11.75 -8.25
CA ASP A 162 14.06 11.56 -9.64
C ASP A 162 12.88 10.58 -9.78
N THR A 163 12.57 9.81 -8.74
CA THR A 163 11.49 8.78 -8.79
C THR A 163 10.16 9.32 -9.32
N PRO A 164 9.64 10.49 -8.90
CA PRO A 164 8.37 10.99 -9.41
C PRO A 164 8.41 11.27 -10.93
N ASP A 165 9.52 11.78 -11.44
CA ASP A 165 9.70 12.05 -12.88
C ASP A 165 9.76 10.74 -13.68
N ILE A 166 10.48 9.74 -13.17
CA ILE A 166 10.54 8.39 -13.75
C ILE A 166 9.14 7.77 -13.82
N LEU A 167 8.38 7.84 -12.73
CA LEU A 167 7.04 7.26 -12.63
C LEU A 167 6.09 7.86 -13.66
N VAL A 168 6.07 9.19 -13.82
CA VAL A 168 5.28 9.86 -14.85
C VAL A 168 5.72 9.41 -16.25
N GLY A 169 7.02 9.33 -16.50
CA GLY A 169 7.58 8.82 -17.76
C GLY A 169 7.19 7.38 -18.09
N LYS A 170 6.86 6.57 -17.07
CA LYS A 170 6.35 5.19 -17.22
C LYS A 170 4.82 5.11 -17.24
N GLY A 171 4.11 6.24 -17.16
CA GLY A 171 2.65 6.32 -17.21
C GLY A 171 1.97 5.85 -15.92
N ILE A 172 2.61 6.11 -14.78
CA ILE A 172 2.02 5.95 -13.46
C ILE A 172 1.23 7.20 -13.12
N ASP A 173 0.01 7.01 -12.62
CA ASP A 173 -0.91 8.11 -12.27
C ASP A 173 -0.75 8.55 -10.83
N TYR A 174 -0.46 7.62 -9.91
CA TYR A 174 -0.34 7.92 -8.49
C TYR A 174 0.77 7.13 -7.79
N VAL A 175 1.31 7.73 -6.73
CA VAL A 175 2.33 7.12 -5.85
C VAL A 175 1.87 7.19 -4.39
N CYS A 176 2.17 6.15 -3.62
CA CYS A 176 1.76 6.01 -2.23
C CYS A 176 2.85 6.41 -1.21
N ASP A 177 4.01 6.87 -1.67
CA ASP A 177 5.17 7.13 -0.81
C ASP A 177 5.09 8.48 -0.07
N TRP A 178 4.28 9.41 -0.56
CA TRP A 178 4.18 10.78 -0.06
C TRP A 178 2.90 11.00 0.75
N VAL A 179 2.99 10.75 2.05
CA VAL A 179 1.84 10.95 2.96
C VAL A 179 1.90 12.37 3.51
N VAL A 180 1.21 13.30 2.87
CA VAL A 180 1.27 14.73 3.18
C VAL A 180 -0.07 15.31 3.69
N ASP A 181 -1.18 14.62 3.46
CA ASP A 181 -2.54 15.01 3.83
C ASP A 181 -3.41 13.74 3.89
N ASP A 182 -4.60 13.82 4.48
CA ASP A 182 -5.64 12.78 4.41
C ASP A 182 -6.41 12.80 3.06
N ARG A 183 -6.03 13.69 2.16
CA ARG A 183 -6.53 13.81 0.79
C ARG A 183 -5.37 13.73 -0.21
N PRO A 184 -5.59 13.23 -1.42
CA PRO A 184 -4.55 13.23 -2.43
C PRO A 184 -4.01 14.64 -2.69
N SER A 185 -2.80 14.73 -3.21
CA SER A 185 -2.14 15.98 -3.58
C SER A 185 -1.36 15.82 -4.87
N TRP A 186 -1.24 16.88 -5.66
CA TRP A 186 -0.43 16.84 -6.87
C TRP A 186 1.04 17.07 -6.57
N ILE A 187 1.88 16.21 -7.09
CA ILE A 187 3.34 16.31 -7.11
C ILE A 187 3.76 16.92 -8.45
N ASN A 188 4.48 18.02 -8.41
CA ASN A 188 5.06 18.64 -9.60
C ASN A 188 6.22 17.78 -10.11
N THR A 189 6.20 17.44 -11.38
CA THR A 189 7.27 16.72 -12.08
C THR A 189 7.74 17.51 -13.29
N THR A 190 8.84 17.11 -13.90
CA THR A 190 9.38 17.75 -15.10
C THR A 190 8.51 17.56 -16.34
N SER A 191 7.61 16.55 -16.33
CA SER A 191 6.80 16.14 -17.49
C SER A 191 5.30 16.18 -17.21
N GLY A 192 4.86 16.84 -16.15
CA GLY A 192 3.45 16.92 -15.76
C GLY A 192 3.26 16.75 -14.26
N TYR A 193 2.25 15.99 -13.86
CA TYR A 193 1.87 15.82 -12.47
C TYR A 193 1.75 14.34 -12.13
N LEU A 194 2.15 13.99 -10.90
CA LEU A 194 1.93 12.69 -10.27
C LEU A 194 1.04 12.90 -9.05
N MET A 195 0.15 11.99 -8.78
CA MET A 195 -0.70 12.11 -7.59
C MET A 195 -0.06 11.43 -6.38
N ALA A 196 0.13 12.18 -5.29
CA ALA A 196 0.41 11.61 -3.97
C ALA A 196 -0.89 11.06 -3.39
N MET A 197 -1.03 9.73 -3.38
CA MET A 197 -2.18 9.04 -2.79
C MET A 197 -1.91 8.77 -1.31
N PRO A 198 -2.80 9.17 -0.39
CA PRO A 198 -2.60 8.87 1.03
C PRO A 198 -2.38 7.37 1.29
N TYR A 199 -1.32 7.05 2.01
CA TYR A 199 -1.00 5.71 2.48
C TYR A 199 -0.50 5.81 3.93
N ASN A 200 -1.45 6.01 4.84
CA ASN A 200 -1.18 6.34 6.23
C ASN A 200 -0.38 5.25 6.93
N LEU A 201 0.64 5.65 7.66
CA LEU A 201 1.51 4.74 8.43
C LEU A 201 0.88 4.37 9.78
N GLU A 202 -0.06 5.15 10.28
CA GLU A 202 -0.72 4.96 11.58
C GLU A 202 -1.65 3.74 11.60
N ILE A 203 -2.25 3.39 10.43
CA ILE A 203 -3.08 2.19 10.25
C ILE A 203 -2.37 1.22 9.30
N ASN A 204 -1.15 0.85 9.69
CA ASN A 204 -0.30 -0.05 8.94
C ASN A 204 0.27 -1.11 9.89
N ASP A 205 -0.01 -2.38 9.64
CA ASP A 205 0.38 -3.49 10.50
C ASP A 205 1.90 -3.66 10.62
N SER A 206 2.66 -3.25 9.59
CA SER A 206 4.12 -3.25 9.62
C SER A 206 4.68 -2.23 10.63
N ILE A 207 4.09 -1.04 10.68
CA ILE A 207 4.49 -0.03 11.66
C ILE A 207 4.10 -0.49 13.05
N ILE A 208 2.85 -0.88 13.25
CA ILE A 208 2.28 -1.22 14.55
C ILE A 208 2.94 -2.46 15.16
N TYR A 209 3.04 -3.55 14.39
CA TYR A 209 3.44 -4.85 14.94
C TYR A 209 4.93 -5.18 14.74
N ALA A 210 5.56 -4.67 13.69
CA ALA A 210 6.96 -5.00 13.43
C ALA A 210 7.93 -3.90 13.87
N ILE A 211 7.56 -2.63 13.81
CA ILE A 211 8.42 -1.51 14.23
C ILE A 211 8.12 -1.10 15.67
N GLU A 212 6.88 -0.72 15.97
CA GLU A 212 6.47 -0.27 17.31
C GLU A 212 6.26 -1.45 18.29
N ARG A 213 6.08 -2.67 17.79
CA ARG A 213 5.94 -3.92 18.56
C ARG A 213 4.76 -3.94 19.53
N HIS A 214 3.64 -3.35 19.12
CA HIS A 214 2.41 -3.37 19.91
C HIS A 214 1.78 -4.76 19.98
N ALA A 215 1.00 -4.97 21.03
CA ALA A 215 0.16 -6.17 21.17
C ALA A 215 -0.98 -6.18 20.16
N THR A 216 -1.51 -7.37 19.87
CA THR A 216 -2.73 -7.55 19.08
C THR A 216 -3.88 -6.72 19.64
N GLY A 217 -4.64 -6.07 18.77
CA GLY A 217 -5.74 -5.17 19.11
C GLY A 217 -5.42 -3.68 18.93
N GLU A 218 -4.14 -3.31 18.81
CA GLU A 218 -3.75 -1.91 18.68
C GLU A 218 -4.19 -1.31 17.33
N MET A 219 -4.10 -2.06 16.24
CA MET A 219 -4.51 -1.57 14.92
C MET A 219 -6.03 -1.31 14.88
N ALA A 220 -6.82 -2.21 15.43
CA ALA A 220 -8.28 -2.01 15.54
C ALA A 220 -8.62 -0.81 16.43
N ARG A 221 -7.89 -0.61 17.52
CA ARG A 221 -8.08 0.55 18.42
C ARG A 221 -7.78 1.86 17.69
N ARG A 222 -6.66 1.94 16.97
CA ARG A 222 -6.31 3.13 16.17
C ARG A 222 -7.35 3.39 15.10
N LEU A 223 -7.80 2.36 14.38
CA LEU A 223 -8.84 2.48 13.38
C LEU A 223 -10.14 3.04 13.97
N GLU A 224 -10.58 2.54 15.12
CA GLU A 224 -11.81 3.02 15.78
C GLU A 224 -11.74 4.52 16.10
N PHE A 225 -10.63 5.00 16.65
CA PHE A 225 -10.44 6.43 16.94
C PHE A 225 -10.33 7.27 15.66
N THR A 226 -9.63 6.77 14.66
CA THR A 226 -9.50 7.45 13.35
C THR A 226 -10.87 7.56 12.68
N LEU A 227 -11.65 6.48 12.65
CA LEU A 227 -12.98 6.46 12.06
C LEU A 227 -13.91 7.49 12.74
N ARG A 228 -13.97 7.50 14.07
CA ARG A 228 -14.74 8.49 14.83
C ARG A 228 -14.33 9.93 14.49
N ARG A 229 -13.05 10.19 14.31
CA ARG A 229 -12.55 11.50 13.93
C ARG A 229 -12.94 11.85 12.50
N PHE A 230 -12.77 10.93 11.57
CA PHE A 230 -13.11 11.13 10.17
C PHE A 230 -14.63 11.27 9.93
N GLU A 231 -15.48 10.63 10.71
CA GLU A 231 -16.93 10.82 10.67
C GLU A 231 -17.35 12.25 11.05
N MET A 232 -16.53 12.97 11.81
CA MET A 232 -16.75 14.39 12.10
C MET A 232 -16.22 15.28 10.96
N GLU A 233 -15.03 15.01 10.46
CA GLU A 233 -14.32 15.83 9.46
C GLU A 233 -14.84 15.62 8.03
N CYS A 234 -15.30 14.41 7.70
CA CYS A 234 -15.83 14.12 6.35
C CYS A 234 -17.10 14.90 5.98
N ARG A 235 -17.71 15.57 6.94
CA ARG A 235 -18.85 16.48 6.69
C ARG A 235 -18.45 17.65 5.80
N ASP A 236 -17.22 18.11 5.94
CA ASP A 236 -16.70 19.27 5.22
C ASP A 236 -16.02 18.87 3.90
N SER A 237 -15.41 17.69 3.84
CA SER A 237 -14.71 17.19 2.65
C SER A 237 -14.57 15.67 2.70
N ALA A 238 -14.62 14.99 1.55
CA ALA A 238 -14.27 13.57 1.51
C ALA A 238 -12.79 13.36 1.86
N ILE A 239 -12.50 12.23 2.54
CA ILE A 239 -11.21 11.85 3.14
C ILE A 239 -10.84 10.45 2.69
N VAL A 240 -9.56 10.20 2.43
CA VAL A 240 -9.02 8.87 2.12
C VAL A 240 -8.46 8.24 3.39
N LEU A 241 -8.89 7.00 3.66
CA LEU A 241 -8.37 6.16 4.75
C LEU A 241 -7.68 4.95 4.16
N ALA A 242 -6.35 4.98 4.07
CA ALA A 242 -5.58 3.83 3.64
C ALA A 242 -5.30 2.89 4.82
N ILE A 243 -5.36 1.58 4.55
CA ILE A 243 -5.06 0.51 5.51
C ILE A 243 -3.99 -0.38 4.89
N GLY A 244 -2.79 -0.32 5.44
CA GLY A 244 -1.65 -1.12 5.00
C GLY A 244 -1.58 -2.47 5.71
N LEU A 245 -1.58 -3.56 4.96
CA LEU A 245 -1.63 -4.92 5.46
C LEU A 245 -0.49 -5.76 4.89
N HIS A 246 0.09 -6.64 5.70
CA HIS A 246 1.12 -7.60 5.26
C HIS A 246 0.68 -9.02 5.63
N PRO A 247 0.70 -9.99 4.70
CA PRO A 247 0.21 -11.35 4.96
C PRO A 247 0.87 -12.05 6.13
N HIS A 248 2.13 -11.76 6.45
CA HIS A 248 2.86 -12.36 7.56
C HIS A 248 2.64 -11.63 8.90
N LEU A 249 1.92 -10.51 8.93
CA LEU A 249 1.66 -9.72 10.14
C LEU A 249 0.22 -9.83 10.60
N ILE A 250 -0.72 -9.24 9.85
CA ILE A 250 -2.12 -9.17 10.29
C ILE A 250 -2.85 -10.51 10.18
N SER A 251 -2.41 -11.40 9.29
CA SER A 251 -3.16 -12.63 8.99
C SER A 251 -2.73 -13.86 9.77
N VAL A 252 -1.83 -13.73 10.76
CA VAL A 252 -1.56 -14.81 11.71
C VAL A 252 -2.81 -15.13 12.56
N PRO A 253 -2.96 -16.37 13.08
CA PRO A 253 -4.22 -16.82 13.71
C PRO A 253 -4.76 -15.89 14.78
N HIS A 254 -3.91 -15.30 15.61
CA HIS A 254 -4.33 -14.42 16.70
C HIS A 254 -4.65 -12.98 16.27
N ARG A 255 -4.32 -12.57 15.01
CA ARG A 255 -4.58 -11.23 14.49
C ARG A 255 -5.63 -11.19 13.38
N ILE A 256 -5.89 -12.28 12.68
CA ILE A 256 -6.86 -12.27 11.59
C ILE A 256 -8.25 -11.81 12.06
N HIS A 257 -8.67 -12.16 13.27
CA HIS A 257 -9.93 -11.69 13.84
C HIS A 257 -9.96 -10.17 14.10
N GLU A 258 -8.80 -9.58 14.34
CA GLU A 258 -8.68 -8.13 14.45
C GLU A 258 -8.99 -7.47 13.10
N LEU A 259 -8.41 -7.98 12.01
CA LEU A 259 -8.73 -7.51 10.66
C LEU A 259 -10.23 -7.68 10.36
N GLU A 260 -10.81 -8.82 10.64
CA GLU A 260 -12.24 -9.08 10.43
C GLU A 260 -13.10 -8.06 11.18
N ARG A 261 -12.81 -7.79 12.46
CA ARG A 261 -13.50 -6.75 13.24
C ARG A 261 -13.35 -5.34 12.66
N MET A 262 -12.16 -5.00 12.17
CA MET A 262 -11.90 -3.72 11.52
C MET A 262 -12.75 -3.55 10.26
N LEU A 263 -12.84 -4.60 9.43
CA LEU A 263 -13.66 -4.60 8.23
C LEU A 263 -15.15 -4.48 8.57
N ASP A 264 -15.61 -5.20 9.60
CA ASP A 264 -17.01 -5.14 10.06
C ASP A 264 -17.36 -3.74 10.60
N LEU A 265 -16.45 -3.12 11.36
CA LEU A 265 -16.62 -1.74 11.84
C LEU A 265 -16.76 -0.75 10.67
N LEU A 266 -15.89 -0.86 9.67
CA LEU A 266 -15.90 0.01 8.49
C LEU A 266 -17.17 -0.20 7.64
N THR A 267 -17.56 -1.44 7.41
CA THR A 267 -18.76 -1.74 6.60
C THR A 267 -20.06 -1.32 7.28
N ALA A 268 -20.06 -1.18 8.60
CA ALA A 268 -21.23 -0.70 9.36
C ALA A 268 -21.42 0.83 9.26
N SER A 269 -20.41 1.59 8.89
CA SER A 269 -20.52 3.07 8.77
C SER A 269 -21.13 3.46 7.43
N ALA A 270 -22.16 4.30 7.48
CA ALA A 270 -22.88 4.76 6.29
C ALA A 270 -22.01 5.63 5.37
N ASP A 271 -21.05 6.37 5.93
CA ASP A 271 -20.16 7.27 5.21
C ASP A 271 -18.98 6.55 4.56
N VAL A 272 -18.71 5.28 4.91
CA VAL A 272 -17.58 4.51 4.40
C VAL A 272 -17.90 3.83 3.07
N GLY A 273 -16.98 3.96 2.12
CA GLY A 273 -16.92 3.18 0.88
C GLY A 273 -15.52 2.63 0.66
N PHE A 274 -15.43 1.50 -0.04
CA PHE A 274 -14.15 0.84 -0.34
C PHE A 274 -13.83 1.01 -1.81
N PHE A 275 -12.60 1.45 -2.11
CA PHE A 275 -12.17 1.78 -3.46
C PHE A 275 -10.73 1.32 -3.70
N THR A 276 -10.41 1.01 -4.96
CA THR A 276 -9.03 0.79 -5.40
C THR A 276 -8.30 2.13 -5.56
N GLY A 277 -6.97 2.09 -5.58
CA GLY A 277 -6.18 3.31 -5.82
C GLY A 277 -6.50 3.97 -7.15
N SER A 278 -6.75 3.20 -8.22
CA SER A 278 -7.17 3.74 -9.52
C SER A 278 -8.51 4.46 -9.48
N GLN A 279 -9.50 3.94 -8.73
CA GLN A 279 -10.79 4.63 -8.56
C GLN A 279 -10.64 5.94 -7.79
N LEU A 280 -9.80 5.95 -6.75
CA LEU A 280 -9.48 7.16 -6.00
C LEU A 280 -8.72 8.19 -6.84
N ALA A 281 -7.81 7.73 -7.71
CA ALA A 281 -7.08 8.60 -8.62
C ALA A 281 -8.02 9.25 -9.65
N ASP A 282 -8.93 8.50 -10.24
CA ASP A 282 -9.93 9.03 -11.18
C ASP A 282 -10.86 10.04 -10.50
N TRP A 283 -11.33 9.72 -9.29
CA TRP A 283 -12.17 10.62 -8.50
C TRP A 283 -11.46 11.94 -8.19
N TYR A 284 -10.21 11.87 -7.70
CA TYR A 284 -9.48 13.06 -7.33
C TYR A 284 -9.14 13.93 -8.54
N ALA A 285 -8.68 13.32 -9.65
CA ALA A 285 -8.37 14.04 -10.88
C ALA A 285 -9.60 14.75 -11.47
N ALA A 286 -10.79 14.19 -11.31
CA ALA A 286 -12.04 14.82 -11.73
C ALA A 286 -12.46 15.96 -10.79
N ALA A 287 -12.23 15.83 -9.49
CA ALA A 287 -12.63 16.81 -8.48
C ALA A 287 -11.65 18.01 -8.37
N GLU A 288 -10.36 17.74 -8.49
CA GLU A 288 -9.28 18.73 -8.40
C GLU A 288 -8.26 18.47 -9.53
N PRO A 289 -8.55 18.93 -10.76
CA PRO A 289 -7.63 18.76 -11.88
C PRO A 289 -6.26 19.39 -11.63
N ALA A 290 -5.20 18.74 -12.10
CA ALA A 290 -3.83 19.29 -12.04
C ALA A 290 -3.75 20.56 -12.92
N ASN A 291 -3.20 21.65 -12.36
CA ASN A 291 -3.10 22.97 -13.03
C ASN A 291 -1.65 23.35 -13.26
#